data_ce4ecc36c3bf27b017cca670b65a2ec8
#
_entry.id   ce4ecc36c3bf27b017cca670b65a2ec8
#
_cell.length_a   1.000
_cell.length_b   1.000
_cell.length_c   1.000
_cell.angle_alpha   90.00
_cell.angle_beta   90.00
_cell.angle_gamma   90.00
#
_symmetry.space_group_name_H-M   'P 1'
#
loop_
_entity.id
_entity.type
_entity.pdbx_description
1 polymer ?
#
loop_
_entity_poly.entity_id
_entity_poly.type
_entity_poly.pdbx_seq_one_letter_code
_entity_poly.pdbx_strand_id
1 'polypeptide(L)'
;SHVFLHGNKIAEVGDNFIVLMDGGWQSNTTKSRLNAILTEHGIAGEGVFQKNFEWFIRLHNGTEFFVTEFRSGMKLGALAAKDLLV
;
A
#
# COMPACT_ATOMS: atom_id res chain seq x y z
N SER A 1 -2.90 -11.12 -9.03
CA SER A 1 -3.43 -10.08 -9.90
C SER A 1 -2.47 -8.88 -9.91
N HIS A 2 -2.24 -8.31 -11.07
CA HIS A 2 -1.33 -7.18 -11.25
C HIS A 2 -2.14 -5.96 -11.64
N VAL A 3 -1.86 -4.81 -11.02
CA VAL A 3 -2.56 -3.55 -11.30
C VAL A 3 -1.60 -2.58 -11.97
N PHE A 4 -2.02 -2.00 -13.08
CA PHE A 4 -1.21 -1.08 -13.87
C PHE A 4 -1.90 0.27 -13.99
N LEU A 5 -1.10 1.32 -14.06
CA LEU A 5 -1.54 2.68 -14.33
C LEU A 5 -0.62 3.26 -15.39
N HIS A 6 -1.19 3.64 -16.54
CA HIS A 6 -0.44 4.18 -17.68
C HIS A 6 0.74 3.28 -18.08
N GLY A 7 0.52 1.95 -18.07
CA GLY A 7 1.53 0.98 -18.45
C GLY A 7 2.55 0.65 -17.37
N ASN A 8 2.48 1.29 -16.21
CA ASN A 8 3.38 1.03 -15.10
C ASN A 8 2.68 0.23 -14.02
N LYS A 9 3.33 -0.82 -13.55
CA LYS A 9 2.77 -1.66 -12.49
C LYS A 9 2.81 -0.89 -11.17
N ILE A 10 1.66 -0.78 -10.50
CA ILE A 10 1.55 -0.08 -9.22
C ILE A 10 1.16 -1.01 -8.08
N ALA A 11 0.67 -2.20 -8.38
CA ALA A 11 0.33 -3.16 -7.32
C ALA A 11 0.32 -4.58 -7.84
N GLU A 12 0.49 -5.50 -6.91
CA GLU A 12 0.32 -6.91 -7.13
C GLU A 12 -0.51 -7.45 -5.96
N VAL A 13 -1.64 -8.08 -6.26
CA VAL A 13 -2.55 -8.60 -5.25
C VAL A 13 -2.53 -10.12 -5.32
N GLY A 14 -2.10 -10.77 -4.24
CA GLY A 14 -2.13 -12.20 -4.10
C GLY A 14 -3.17 -12.64 -3.07
N ASP A 15 -3.21 -13.92 -2.79
CA ASP A 15 -4.20 -14.47 -1.84
C ASP A 15 -3.96 -13.98 -0.41
N ASN A 16 -2.69 -13.78 -0.04
CA ASN A 16 -2.31 -13.43 1.33
C ASN A 16 -1.49 -12.15 1.41
N PHE A 17 -1.34 -11.43 0.31
CA PHE A 17 -0.45 -10.27 0.29
C PHE A 17 -0.89 -9.23 -0.73
N ILE A 18 -0.41 -8.02 -0.53
CA ILE A 18 -0.52 -6.93 -1.49
C ILE A 18 0.86 -6.29 -1.56
N VAL A 19 1.38 -6.10 -2.77
CA VAL A 19 2.60 -5.34 -2.99
C VAL A 19 2.21 -4.02 -3.62
N LEU A 20 2.68 -2.92 -3.05
CA LEU A 20 2.38 -1.57 -3.56
C LEU A 20 3.64 -0.95 -4.16
N MET A 21 3.48 -0.31 -5.30
CA MET A 21 4.56 0.36 -6.02
C MET A 21 4.07 1.72 -6.50
N ASP A 22 4.98 2.65 -6.72
CA ASP A 22 4.62 3.97 -7.23
C ASP A 22 4.68 4.07 -8.75
N GLY A 23 5.10 3.01 -9.41
CA GLY A 23 5.23 3.01 -10.87
C GLY A 23 6.33 3.91 -11.39
N GLY A 24 7.23 4.36 -10.50
CA GLY A 24 8.27 5.31 -10.85
C GLY A 24 7.82 6.77 -10.80
N TRP A 25 6.58 7.02 -10.39
CA TRP A 25 6.02 8.38 -10.39
C TRP A 25 5.03 8.54 -9.24
N GLN A 26 5.37 9.38 -8.26
CA GLN A 26 4.50 9.65 -7.11
C GLN A 26 3.55 10.79 -7.42
N SER A 27 2.38 10.47 -7.99
CA SER A 27 1.36 11.43 -8.35
C SER A 27 0.10 11.22 -7.52
N ASN A 28 -0.79 12.23 -7.52
CA ASN A 28 -2.09 12.10 -6.86
C ASN A 28 -2.93 10.98 -7.46
N THR A 29 -2.82 10.77 -8.77
CA THR A 29 -3.54 9.68 -9.44
C THR A 29 -3.04 8.33 -8.96
N THR A 30 -1.72 8.13 -8.87
CA THR A 30 -1.15 6.89 -8.35
C THR A 30 -1.59 6.66 -6.90
N LYS A 31 -1.52 7.69 -6.07
CA LYS A 31 -1.93 7.60 -4.68
C LYS A 31 -3.41 7.22 -4.54
N SER A 32 -4.27 7.84 -5.34
CA SER A 32 -5.70 7.52 -5.35
C SER A 32 -5.96 6.06 -5.73
N ARG A 33 -5.22 5.54 -6.73
CA ARG A 33 -5.35 4.15 -7.15
C ARG A 33 -4.87 3.19 -6.07
N LEU A 34 -3.76 3.50 -5.41
CA LEU A 34 -3.25 2.69 -4.30
C LEU A 34 -4.25 2.65 -3.16
N ASN A 35 -4.88 3.78 -2.84
CA ASN A 35 -5.91 3.83 -1.81
C ASN A 35 -7.13 3.01 -2.17
N ALA A 36 -7.54 3.00 -3.44
CA ALA A 36 -8.64 2.16 -3.89
C ALA A 36 -8.30 0.68 -3.72
N ILE A 37 -7.07 0.27 -4.00
CA ILE A 37 -6.62 -1.10 -3.81
C ILE A 37 -6.67 -1.48 -2.34
N LEU A 38 -6.18 -0.60 -1.47
CA LEU A 38 -6.21 -0.85 -0.02
C LEU A 38 -7.63 -0.92 0.52
N THR A 39 -8.54 -0.10 0.00
CA THR A 39 -9.94 -0.15 0.39
C THR A 39 -10.57 -1.48 0.01
N GLU A 40 -10.24 -2.00 -1.15
CA GLU A 40 -10.83 -3.23 -1.65
C GLU A 40 -10.20 -4.49 -1.05
N HIS A 41 -8.88 -4.50 -0.89
CA HIS A 41 -8.14 -5.71 -0.53
C HIS A 41 -7.45 -5.64 0.83
N GLY A 42 -7.29 -4.47 1.40
CA GLY A 42 -6.61 -4.27 2.67
C GLY A 42 -7.55 -4.21 3.85
N ILE A 43 -7.05 -3.72 4.96
CA ILE A 43 -7.82 -3.53 6.19
C ILE A 43 -8.43 -2.13 6.16
N ALA A 44 -9.69 -2.01 6.56
CA ALA A 44 -10.37 -0.72 6.57
C ALA A 44 -9.58 0.30 7.42
N GLY A 45 -9.37 1.48 6.84
CA GLY A 45 -8.60 2.54 7.48
C GLY A 45 -7.14 2.63 7.04
N GLU A 46 -6.63 1.61 6.34
CA GLU A 46 -5.31 1.70 5.73
C GLU A 46 -5.32 2.65 4.54
N GLY A 47 -4.23 3.35 4.31
CA GLY A 47 -4.16 4.26 3.18
C GLY A 47 -2.80 4.93 3.03
N VAL A 48 -2.55 5.38 1.81
CA VAL A 48 -1.36 6.14 1.44
C VAL A 48 -1.70 7.62 1.51
N PHE A 49 -0.84 8.43 2.12
CA PHE A 49 -1.05 9.87 2.20
C PHE A 49 0.28 10.60 2.04
N GLN A 50 0.18 11.90 1.83
CA GLN A 50 1.35 12.74 1.63
C GLN A 50 1.42 13.78 2.74
N LYS A 51 2.64 14.01 3.25
CA LYS A 51 2.90 15.04 4.24
C LYS A 51 4.30 15.59 4.00
N ASN A 52 4.40 16.92 3.89
CA ASN A 52 5.69 17.59 3.64
C ASN A 52 6.41 17.02 2.41
N PHE A 53 5.64 16.79 1.32
CA PHE A 53 6.15 16.28 0.04
C PHE A 53 6.68 14.86 0.10
N GLU A 54 6.43 14.13 1.19
CA GLU A 54 6.82 12.74 1.32
C GLU A 54 5.57 11.86 1.43
N TRP A 55 5.64 10.66 0.87
CA TRP A 55 4.56 9.68 0.96
C TRP A 55 4.75 8.81 2.20
N PHE A 56 3.63 8.63 2.90
CA PHE A 56 3.53 7.74 4.05
C PHE A 56 2.38 6.78 3.83
N ILE A 57 2.38 5.71 4.60
CA ILE A 57 1.29 4.76 4.57
C ILE A 57 0.85 4.44 6.00
N ARG A 58 -0.47 4.41 6.20
CA ARG A 58 -1.05 3.97 7.45
C ARG A 58 -1.48 2.52 7.30
N LEU A 59 -1.00 1.68 8.20
CA LEU A 59 -1.23 0.25 8.18
C LEU A 59 -1.78 -0.22 9.52
N HIS A 60 -2.46 -1.35 9.52
CA HIS A 60 -2.94 -1.99 10.73
C HIS A 60 -2.17 -3.29 10.95
N ASN A 61 -1.65 -3.48 12.17
CA ASN A 61 -0.82 -4.66 12.49
C ASN A 61 -1.60 -5.78 13.16
N GLY A 62 -2.93 -5.73 13.16
CA GLY A 62 -3.79 -6.68 13.85
C GLY A 62 -4.26 -6.19 15.21
N THR A 63 -3.61 -5.16 15.76
CA THR A 63 -3.94 -4.58 17.07
C THR A 63 -4.26 -3.08 16.95
N GLU A 64 -3.44 -2.35 16.20
CA GLU A 64 -3.57 -0.90 16.09
C GLU A 64 -3.04 -0.42 14.75
N PHE A 65 -3.38 0.82 14.42
CA PHE A 65 -2.83 1.48 13.24
C PHE A 65 -1.45 2.07 13.56
N PHE A 66 -0.58 2.06 12.56
CA PHE A 66 0.71 2.75 12.64
C PHE A 66 1.02 3.37 11.29
N VAL A 67 1.90 4.38 11.31
CA VAL A 67 2.32 5.10 10.10
C VAL A 67 3.80 4.86 9.87
N THR A 68 4.14 4.55 8.61
CA THR A 68 5.53 4.40 8.19
C THR A 68 5.72 5.04 6.83
N GLU A 69 6.96 5.22 6.41
CA GLU A 69 7.24 5.74 5.07
C GLU A 69 6.75 4.75 4.01
N PHE A 70 6.15 5.30 2.95
CA PHE A 70 5.82 4.49 1.78
C PHE A 70 7.11 4.16 1.03
N ARG A 71 7.29 2.89 0.70
CA ARG A 71 8.41 2.43 -0.11
C ARG A 71 7.87 1.61 -1.26
N SER A 72 8.28 1.97 -2.49
CA SER A 72 7.87 1.23 -3.67
C SER A 72 8.37 -0.22 -3.58
N GLY A 73 7.45 -1.16 -3.81
CA GLY A 73 7.74 -2.58 -3.67
C GLY A 73 7.45 -3.16 -2.29
N MET A 74 6.90 -2.37 -1.38
CA MET A 74 6.58 -2.87 -0.04
C MET A 74 5.44 -3.88 -0.08
N LYS A 75 5.56 -4.92 0.73
CA LYS A 75 4.61 -6.03 0.78
C LYS A 75 3.74 -5.92 2.02
N LEU A 76 2.43 -5.96 1.82
CA LEU A 76 1.43 -5.81 2.87
C LEU A 76 0.45 -6.98 2.89
N GLY A 77 -0.37 -7.01 3.93
CA GLY A 77 -1.46 -7.98 4.08
C GLY A 77 -1.47 -8.56 5.47
N ALA A 78 -2.52 -9.31 5.80
CA ALA A 78 -2.66 -9.91 7.13
C ALA A 78 -1.45 -10.77 7.48
N LEU A 79 -0.93 -11.52 6.51
CA LEU A 79 0.23 -12.38 6.74
C LEU A 79 1.51 -11.55 6.88
N ALA A 80 1.67 -10.52 6.05
CA ALA A 80 2.82 -9.63 6.13
C ALA A 80 2.84 -8.87 7.45
N ALA A 81 1.66 -8.46 7.93
CA ALA A 81 1.56 -7.79 9.22
C ALA A 81 1.98 -8.73 10.36
N LYS A 82 1.60 -9.99 10.28
CA LYS A 82 2.04 -10.98 11.28
C LYS A 82 3.56 -11.17 11.25
N ASP A 83 4.15 -11.20 10.06
CA ASP A 83 5.59 -11.35 9.91
C ASP A 83 6.34 -10.18 10.54
N LEU A 84 5.77 -8.98 10.47
CA LEU A 84 6.37 -7.80 11.09
C LEU A 84 6.32 -7.85 12.61
N LEU A 85 5.41 -8.62 13.18
CA LEU A 85 5.27 -8.77 14.63
C LEU A 85 6.18 -9.84 15.21
N VAL A 86 6.75 -10.65 14.37
CA VAL A 86 7.67 -11.71 14.77
C VAL A 86 9.13 -11.21 14.70
#